data_daafb6a9f4cb82b6d9f63f8368401619
#
_entry.id   daafb6a9f4cb82b6d9f63f8368401619
#
_cell.length_a   1.000
_cell.length_b   1.000
_cell.length_c   1.000
_cell.angle_alpha   90.00
_cell.angle_beta   90.00
_cell.angle_gamma   90.00
#
_symmetry.space_group_name_H-M   'P 1'
#
loop_
_entity.id
_entity.type
_entity.pdbx_description
1 polymer ?
#
loop_
_entity_poly.entity_id
_entity_poly.type
_entity_poly.pdbx_seq_one_letter_code
_entity_poly.pdbx_strand_id
1 'polypeptide(L)'
;MFCLNIKSRLNESLLIMQEVNYQLFTDSVKDEIVLTSNIKDDYVLDTWLKDMELKNISDRNPHTLSGGQKQRVIILSALLSDKKILFFDEPTSGLDYRNMKIVAKNIKKVKEEDKLILIISHDVEFLESDCDKVIDFTYL
;
A
#
# COMPACT_ATOMS: atom_id res chain seq x y z
N MET A 1 31.38 6.16 -0.84
CA MET A 1 30.46 6.73 -1.86
C MET A 1 29.81 5.55 -2.60
N PHE A 2 28.59 5.16 -2.20
CA PHE A 2 27.86 4.09 -2.88
C PHE A 2 27.13 4.68 -4.08
N CYS A 3 27.67 4.52 -5.28
CA CYS A 3 26.97 4.85 -6.53
C CYS A 3 25.94 3.76 -6.79
N LEU A 4 24.71 3.96 -6.34
CA LEU A 4 23.59 3.07 -6.59
C LEU A 4 23.20 3.19 -8.07
N ASN A 5 23.14 2.07 -8.76
CA ASN A 5 22.60 2.04 -10.13
C ASN A 5 21.09 2.36 -10.08
N ILE A 6 20.76 3.64 -10.23
CA ILE A 6 19.41 4.18 -10.09
C ILE A 6 18.42 3.45 -11.03
N LYS A 7 18.82 3.12 -12.24
CA LYS A 7 17.94 2.45 -13.24
C LYS A 7 17.48 1.06 -12.77
N SER A 8 18.34 0.26 -12.16
CA SER A 8 17.92 -1.07 -11.67
C SER A 8 16.98 -0.97 -10.47
N ARG A 9 17.15 0.02 -9.60
CA ARG A 9 16.32 0.20 -8.41
C ARG A 9 14.96 0.83 -8.70
N LEU A 10 14.81 1.63 -9.75
CA LEU A 10 13.51 2.11 -10.21
C LEU A 10 12.60 0.95 -10.65
N ASN A 11 13.17 -0.09 -11.25
CA ASN A 11 12.41 -1.29 -11.62
C ASN A 11 11.98 -2.14 -10.39
N GLU A 12 12.66 -1.98 -9.26
CA GLU A 12 12.38 -2.69 -8.00
C GLU A 12 11.51 -1.87 -7.03
N SER A 13 11.14 -0.66 -7.42
CA SER A 13 10.37 0.26 -6.56
C SER A 13 8.98 0.55 -7.11
N LEU A 14 8.06 0.87 -6.21
CA LEU A 14 6.70 1.33 -6.50
C LEU A 14 6.37 2.52 -5.62
N LEU A 15 5.82 3.57 -6.22
CA LEU A 15 5.34 4.77 -5.53
C LEU A 15 3.82 4.78 -5.50
N ILE A 16 3.26 4.88 -4.32
CA ILE A 16 1.84 5.12 -4.08
C ILE A 16 1.67 6.57 -3.67
N MET A 17 0.97 7.32 -4.52
CA MET A 17 0.70 8.74 -4.33
C MET A 17 -0.57 8.96 -3.50
N GLN A 18 -0.68 10.11 -2.86
CA GLN A 18 -1.86 10.54 -2.12
C GLN A 18 -3.14 10.51 -2.98
N GLU A 19 -3.06 10.92 -4.25
CA GLU A 19 -4.18 10.92 -5.20
C GLU A 19 -4.35 9.56 -5.88
N VAL A 20 -5.04 8.64 -5.20
CA VAL A 20 -5.23 7.25 -5.64
C VAL A 20 -6.09 7.09 -6.90
N ASN A 21 -6.92 8.08 -7.25
CA ASN A 21 -7.82 7.98 -8.41
C ASN A 21 -7.09 7.81 -9.74
N TYR A 22 -5.86 8.31 -9.84
CA TYR A 22 -5.04 8.21 -11.04
C TYR A 22 -4.26 6.89 -11.14
N GLN A 23 -4.40 6.01 -10.15
CA GLN A 23 -3.67 4.75 -10.04
C GLN A 23 -4.59 3.52 -10.15
N LEU A 24 -5.87 3.71 -10.46
CA LEU A 24 -6.85 2.65 -10.63
C LEU A 24 -7.19 2.51 -12.12
N PHE A 25 -6.99 1.32 -12.69
CA PHE A 25 -7.05 1.09 -14.14
C PHE A 25 -7.99 -0.03 -14.58
N THR A 26 -8.46 -0.87 -13.65
CA THR A 26 -9.22 -2.08 -13.96
C THR A 26 -10.72 -1.94 -13.65
N ASP A 27 -11.49 -2.94 -14.09
CA ASP A 27 -12.94 -2.97 -13.91
C ASP A 27 -13.39 -3.59 -12.58
N SER A 28 -12.49 -4.27 -11.85
CA SER A 28 -12.78 -4.82 -10.53
C SER A 28 -11.63 -4.64 -9.54
N VAL A 29 -11.97 -4.59 -8.25
CA VAL A 29 -10.97 -4.56 -7.16
C VAL A 29 -10.04 -5.77 -7.24
N LYS A 30 -10.59 -6.96 -7.52
CA LYS A 30 -9.79 -8.18 -7.66
C LYS A 30 -8.78 -8.05 -8.79
N ASP A 31 -9.20 -7.58 -9.96
CA ASP A 31 -8.32 -7.42 -11.11
C ASP A 31 -7.25 -6.35 -10.86
N GLU A 32 -7.57 -5.26 -10.14
CA GLU A 32 -6.61 -4.23 -9.76
C GLU A 32 -5.45 -4.80 -8.92
N ILE A 33 -5.77 -5.64 -7.97
CA ILE A 33 -4.78 -6.29 -7.11
C ILE A 33 -3.97 -7.31 -7.89
N VAL A 34 -4.62 -8.15 -8.70
CA VAL A 34 -3.95 -9.19 -9.51
C VAL A 34 -3.04 -8.59 -10.56
N LEU A 35 -3.39 -7.44 -11.14
CA LEU A 35 -2.58 -6.76 -12.17
C LEU A 35 -1.16 -6.43 -11.70
N THR A 36 -1.02 -6.05 -10.44
CA THR A 36 0.27 -5.64 -9.85
C THR A 36 0.95 -6.73 -9.05
N SER A 37 0.19 -7.74 -8.62
CA SER A 37 0.70 -8.84 -7.80
C SER A 37 1.08 -10.07 -8.63
N ASN A 38 1.95 -10.91 -8.07
CA ASN A 38 2.24 -12.23 -8.63
C ASN A 38 1.39 -13.34 -7.99
N ILE A 39 0.31 -12.97 -7.27
CA ILE A 39 -0.56 -13.94 -6.61
C ILE A 39 -1.34 -14.75 -7.65
N LYS A 40 -1.15 -16.07 -7.61
CA LYS A 40 -1.87 -17.04 -8.44
C LYS A 40 -2.87 -17.89 -7.64
N ASP A 41 -2.76 -17.86 -6.32
CA ASP A 41 -3.58 -18.62 -5.40
C ASP A 41 -4.77 -17.77 -4.94
N ASP A 42 -5.97 -18.16 -5.36
CA ASP A 42 -7.21 -17.48 -4.97
C ASP A 42 -7.45 -17.48 -3.44
N TYR A 43 -6.99 -18.51 -2.72
CA TYR A 43 -7.13 -18.56 -1.27
C TYR A 43 -6.24 -17.51 -0.58
N VAL A 44 -5.03 -17.34 -1.07
CA VAL A 44 -4.11 -16.30 -0.57
C VAL A 44 -4.70 -14.91 -0.83
N LEU A 45 -5.18 -14.68 -2.05
CA LEU A 45 -5.82 -13.41 -2.40
C LEU A 45 -7.05 -13.13 -1.54
N ASP A 46 -7.90 -14.13 -1.32
CA ASP A 46 -9.08 -14.03 -0.46
C ASP A 46 -8.73 -13.65 0.98
N THR A 47 -7.65 -14.21 1.50
CA THR A 47 -7.16 -13.89 2.85
C THR A 47 -6.75 -12.42 2.95
N TRP A 48 -5.99 -11.91 1.99
CA TRP A 48 -5.60 -10.51 1.94
C TRP A 48 -6.78 -9.55 1.76
N LEU A 49 -7.74 -9.92 0.89
CA LEU A 49 -8.98 -9.15 0.71
C LEU A 49 -9.80 -9.06 2.01
N LYS A 50 -9.85 -10.15 2.79
CA LYS A 50 -10.50 -10.15 4.12
C LYS A 50 -9.75 -9.28 5.12
N ASP A 51 -8.43 -9.40 5.20
CA ASP A 51 -7.59 -8.63 6.11
C ASP A 51 -7.69 -7.12 5.86
N MET A 52 -7.88 -6.72 4.59
CA MET A 52 -8.08 -5.32 4.18
C MET A 52 -9.56 -4.89 4.15
N GLU A 53 -10.49 -5.77 4.56
CA GLU A 53 -11.96 -5.54 4.50
C GLU A 53 -12.47 -5.16 3.10
N LEU A 54 -11.91 -5.80 2.07
CA LEU A 54 -12.26 -5.58 0.66
C LEU A 54 -13.03 -6.76 0.03
N LYS A 55 -13.14 -7.91 0.72
CA LYS A 55 -13.72 -9.13 0.16
C LYS A 55 -15.12 -8.93 -0.40
N ASN A 56 -15.99 -8.21 0.32
CA ASN A 56 -17.39 -8.00 -0.07
C ASN A 56 -17.57 -7.04 -1.26
N ILE A 57 -16.49 -6.40 -1.68
CA ILE A 57 -16.47 -5.45 -2.80
C ILE A 57 -15.44 -5.84 -3.87
N SER A 58 -14.94 -7.07 -3.83
CA SER A 58 -13.88 -7.57 -4.74
C SER A 58 -14.25 -7.48 -6.23
N ASP A 59 -15.53 -7.64 -6.54
CA ASP A 59 -16.05 -7.62 -7.92
C ASP A 59 -16.57 -6.23 -8.35
N ARG A 60 -16.50 -5.23 -7.47
CA ARG A 60 -16.95 -3.87 -7.79
C ARG A 60 -15.89 -3.10 -8.56
N ASN A 61 -16.35 -2.22 -9.44
CA ASN A 61 -15.46 -1.29 -10.13
C ASN A 61 -14.82 -0.33 -9.12
N PRO A 62 -13.47 -0.21 -9.11
CA PRO A 62 -12.73 0.61 -8.15
C PRO A 62 -13.15 2.09 -8.14
N HIS A 63 -13.56 2.64 -9.27
CA HIS A 63 -13.99 4.03 -9.36
C HIS A 63 -15.29 4.33 -8.59
N THR A 64 -16.10 3.30 -8.29
CA THR A 64 -17.35 3.43 -7.52
C THR A 64 -17.16 3.37 -6.01
N LEU A 65 -15.92 3.17 -5.55
CA LEU A 65 -15.60 3.00 -4.14
C LEU A 65 -15.46 4.35 -3.41
N SER A 66 -15.60 4.31 -2.08
CA SER A 66 -15.24 5.45 -1.24
C SER A 66 -13.73 5.71 -1.27
N GLY A 67 -13.30 6.92 -0.90
CA GLY A 67 -11.87 7.28 -0.86
C GLY A 67 -11.04 6.29 -0.03
N GLY A 68 -11.49 5.96 1.19
CA GLY A 68 -10.80 5.01 2.04
C GLY A 68 -10.77 3.57 1.51
N GLN A 69 -11.80 3.15 0.76
CA GLN A 69 -11.78 1.86 0.08
C GLN A 69 -10.78 1.85 -1.07
N LYS A 70 -10.75 2.89 -1.90
CA LYS A 70 -9.76 3.06 -2.98
C LYS A 70 -8.34 3.04 -2.43
N GLN A 71 -8.10 3.78 -1.33
CA GLN A 71 -6.80 3.82 -0.67
C GLN A 71 -6.35 2.41 -0.25
N ARG A 72 -7.22 1.63 0.39
CA ARG A 72 -6.90 0.26 0.78
C ARG A 72 -6.66 -0.67 -0.42
N VAL A 73 -7.37 -0.49 -1.53
CA VAL A 73 -7.12 -1.27 -2.76
C VAL A 73 -5.72 -1.00 -3.29
N ILE A 74 -5.34 0.24 -3.47
CA ILE A 74 -4.01 0.62 -4.00
C ILE A 74 -2.90 0.18 -3.05
N ILE A 75 -3.08 0.36 -1.73
CA ILE A 75 -2.09 -0.11 -0.76
C ILE A 75 -1.94 -1.62 -0.85
N LEU A 76 -3.04 -2.38 -0.90
CA LEU A 76 -2.98 -3.83 -1.03
C LEU A 76 -2.28 -4.27 -2.32
N SER A 77 -2.60 -3.63 -3.45
CA SER A 77 -1.91 -3.89 -4.73
C SER A 77 -0.39 -3.69 -4.61
N ALA A 78 0.04 -2.62 -3.95
CA ALA A 78 1.46 -2.35 -3.72
C ALA A 78 2.11 -3.38 -2.79
N LEU A 79 1.46 -3.71 -1.67
CA LEU A 79 1.98 -4.68 -0.70
C LEU A 79 2.20 -6.06 -1.35
N LEU A 80 1.32 -6.47 -2.25
CA LEU A 80 1.36 -7.77 -2.92
C LEU A 80 2.17 -7.77 -4.23
N SER A 81 2.70 -6.60 -4.64
CA SER A 81 3.56 -6.50 -5.81
C SER A 81 4.89 -7.24 -5.60
N ASP A 82 5.61 -7.52 -6.69
CA ASP A 82 6.97 -8.08 -6.66
C ASP A 82 8.04 -7.05 -6.29
N LYS A 83 7.65 -5.81 -6.02
CA LYS A 83 8.56 -4.72 -5.74
C LYS A 83 9.16 -4.84 -4.34
N LYS A 84 10.47 -4.58 -4.27
CA LYS A 84 11.23 -4.66 -3.01
C LYS A 84 11.24 -3.35 -2.23
N ILE A 85 10.97 -2.23 -2.90
CA ILE A 85 10.96 -0.90 -2.30
C ILE A 85 9.60 -0.26 -2.56
N LEU A 86 8.87 0.01 -1.50
CA LEU A 86 7.56 0.66 -1.56
C LEU A 86 7.65 2.04 -0.94
N PHE A 87 7.20 3.04 -1.70
CA PHE A 87 7.05 4.40 -1.21
C PHE A 87 5.57 4.71 -1.06
N PHE A 88 5.16 5.11 0.12
CA PHE A 88 3.81 5.58 0.39
C PHE A 88 3.83 7.06 0.74
N ASP A 89 3.10 7.85 -0.05
CA ASP A 89 2.89 9.27 0.20
C ASP A 89 1.50 9.45 0.82
N GLU A 90 1.47 9.81 2.11
CA GLU A 90 0.27 10.02 2.92
C GLU A 90 -0.72 8.83 2.89
N PRO A 91 -0.30 7.59 3.19
CA PRO A 91 -1.14 6.41 3.01
C PRO A 91 -2.37 6.36 3.94
N THR A 92 -2.37 7.16 5.00
CA THR A 92 -3.47 7.24 5.97
C THR A 92 -4.35 8.47 5.79
N SER A 93 -4.02 9.35 4.85
CA SER A 93 -4.78 10.58 4.59
C SER A 93 -6.23 10.28 4.22
N GLY A 94 -7.17 10.93 4.92
CA GLY A 94 -8.61 10.72 4.71
C GLY A 94 -9.17 9.39 5.22
N LEU A 95 -8.36 8.58 5.91
CA LEU A 95 -8.84 7.39 6.61
C LEU A 95 -9.29 7.74 8.03
N ASP A 96 -10.38 7.10 8.47
CA ASP A 96 -10.69 7.07 9.90
C ASP A 96 -9.71 6.15 10.66
N TYR A 97 -9.70 6.26 11.98
CA TYR A 97 -8.80 5.51 12.85
C TYR A 97 -8.83 4.00 12.62
N ARG A 98 -10.03 3.43 12.42
CA ARG A 98 -10.20 1.99 12.16
C ARG A 98 -9.50 1.57 10.86
N ASN A 99 -9.75 2.32 9.80
CA ASN A 99 -9.15 2.05 8.48
C ASN A 99 -7.64 2.26 8.49
N MET A 100 -7.15 3.27 9.20
CA MET A 100 -5.71 3.47 9.44
C MET A 100 -5.08 2.23 10.10
N LYS A 101 -5.69 1.69 11.16
CA LYS A 101 -5.17 0.49 11.84
C LYS A 101 -5.19 -0.78 10.96
N ILE A 102 -6.18 -0.91 10.07
CA ILE A 102 -6.20 -2.00 9.07
C ILE A 102 -4.99 -1.88 8.15
N VAL A 103 -4.71 -0.69 7.61
CA VAL A 103 -3.56 -0.42 6.75
C VAL A 103 -2.25 -0.71 7.48
N ALA A 104 -2.06 -0.14 8.66
CA ALA A 104 -0.87 -0.33 9.49
C ALA A 104 -0.56 -1.81 9.75
N LYS A 105 -1.57 -2.58 10.17
CA LYS A 105 -1.45 -4.02 10.41
C LYS A 105 -0.94 -4.76 9.16
N ASN A 106 -1.49 -4.46 8.00
CA ASN A 106 -1.14 -5.15 6.77
C ASN A 106 0.24 -4.71 6.22
N ILE A 107 0.64 -3.46 6.42
CA ILE A 107 2.01 -3.00 6.15
C ILE A 107 3.01 -3.80 7.00
N LYS A 108 2.76 -3.95 8.30
CA LYS A 108 3.62 -4.73 9.18
C LYS A 108 3.74 -6.20 8.78
N LYS A 109 2.64 -6.80 8.33
CA LYS A 109 2.62 -8.20 7.87
C LYS A 109 3.57 -8.44 6.69
N VAL A 110 3.64 -7.51 5.74
CA VAL A 110 4.48 -7.62 4.53
C VAL A 110 5.95 -7.27 4.79
N LYS A 111 6.24 -6.49 5.82
CA LYS A 111 7.61 -6.15 6.22
C LYS A 111 8.47 -7.40 6.48
N GLU A 112 7.89 -8.49 6.94
CA GLU A 112 8.57 -9.76 7.18
C GLU A 112 9.06 -10.44 5.88
N GLU A 113 8.65 -9.94 4.71
CA GLU A 113 8.95 -10.48 3.37
C GLU A 113 10.14 -9.79 2.67
N ASP A 114 11.09 -9.21 3.41
CA ASP A 114 12.31 -8.59 2.85
C ASP A 114 12.01 -7.32 1.98
N LYS A 115 10.94 -6.60 2.29
CA LYS A 115 10.57 -5.33 1.64
C LYS A 115 11.01 -4.12 2.45
N LEU A 116 11.60 -3.15 1.78
CA LEU A 116 11.84 -1.82 2.34
C LEU A 116 10.60 -0.95 2.11
N ILE A 117 9.98 -0.50 3.18
CA ILE A 117 8.81 0.37 3.13
C ILE A 117 9.18 1.75 3.66
N LEU A 118 9.01 2.76 2.82
CA LEU A 118 9.24 4.16 3.13
C LEU A 118 7.91 4.89 3.12
N ILE A 119 7.59 5.57 4.21
CA ILE A 119 6.32 6.27 4.40
C ILE A 119 6.61 7.74 4.65
N ILE A 120 5.93 8.60 3.90
CA ILE A 120 5.87 10.05 4.16
C ILE A 120 4.48 10.30 4.74
N SER A 121 4.41 10.85 5.94
CA SER A 121 3.15 11.20 6.59
C SER A 121 3.33 12.32 7.61
N HIS A 122 2.27 13.07 7.84
CA HIS A 122 2.15 14.02 8.94
C HIS A 122 1.35 13.45 10.13
N ASP A 123 0.89 12.20 10.03
CA ASP A 123 0.18 11.50 11.11
C ASP A 123 1.18 10.92 12.12
N VAL A 124 1.43 11.69 13.15
CA VAL A 124 2.41 11.37 14.20
C VAL A 124 2.05 10.07 14.92
N GLU A 125 0.76 9.84 15.20
CA GLU A 125 0.30 8.62 15.88
C GLU A 125 0.63 7.38 15.06
N PHE A 126 0.38 7.42 13.74
CA PHE A 126 0.71 6.35 12.83
C PHE A 126 2.23 6.11 12.76
N LEU A 127 3.02 7.18 12.62
CA LEU A 127 4.48 7.08 12.52
C LEU A 127 5.10 6.50 13.79
N GLU A 128 4.71 6.98 14.97
CA GLU A 128 5.28 6.53 16.26
C GLU A 128 4.84 5.11 16.64
N SER A 129 3.59 4.73 16.33
CA SER A 129 3.05 3.43 16.75
C SER A 129 3.36 2.30 15.76
N ASP A 130 3.55 2.62 14.48
CA ASP A 130 3.51 1.62 13.42
C ASP A 130 4.79 1.57 12.54
N CYS A 131 5.74 2.53 12.71
CA CYS A 131 7.02 2.56 12.01
C CYS A 131 8.19 2.15 12.92
N ASP A 132 9.21 1.49 12.35
CA ASP A 132 10.40 1.06 13.09
C ASP A 132 11.36 2.21 13.36
N LYS A 133 11.39 3.16 12.44
CA LYS A 133 12.27 4.33 12.47
C LYS A 133 11.54 5.52 11.89
N VAL A 134 11.53 6.60 12.62
CA VAL A 134 10.99 7.88 12.19
C VAL A 134 12.14 8.86 11.97
N ILE A 135 12.10 9.62 10.88
CA ILE A 135 13.02 10.71 10.59
C ILE A 135 12.18 11.98 10.46
N ASP A 136 12.42 12.92 11.35
CA ASP A 136 11.75 14.22 11.35
C ASP A 136 12.59 15.23 10.56
N PHE A 137 12.02 15.81 9.52
CA PHE A 137 12.66 16.83 8.69
C PHE A 137 12.35 18.27 9.11
N THR A 138 11.56 18.46 10.17
CA THR A 138 11.13 19.80 10.63
C THR A 138 12.32 20.66 11.10
N TYR A 139 13.44 20.03 11.43
CA TYR A 139 14.65 20.67 11.98
C TYR A 139 15.85 20.65 11.03
N LEU A 140 15.64 20.37 9.75
CA LEU A 140 16.66 20.46 8.71
C LEU A 140 16.48 21.74 7.90
#